data_521b2bfe62ec065aa2f07d9952b17e73
#
_entry.id   521b2bfe62ec065aa2f07d9952b17e73
#
_cell.length_a   1.000
_cell.length_b   1.000
_cell.length_c   1.000
_cell.angle_alpha   90.00
_cell.angle_beta   90.00
_cell.angle_gamma   90.00
#
_symmetry.space_group_name_H-M   'P 1'
#
loop_
_entity.id
_entity.type
_entity.pdbx_description
1 polymer ?
#
loop_
_entity_poly.entity_id
_entity_poly.type
_entity_poly.pdbx_seq_one_letter_code
_entity_poly.pdbx_strand_id
1 'polypeptide(L)'
;VKQRHKTAIQSKVEQELSALKQEVSELKKQLAIIGSQVKDIHNIALDSQRPQHKTLTTQENFDGDGALANLGEATAGLAIVEFSDYQCPYCKRYIDTTFTKLKTNFIDKGKVKYIARDFPLAFHKQAKGAAVAANCSLQQGAYWPMRERLFNNMRQLGDELYQSSAEQLSLDMDQFAKCLEDEKVLAKVEQDITYGSSLGIRGTPSFLIGKVEDGRLLNPTLLVGAQSYETFAAVLNELAAAPVQEAGE
;
A
#
# COMPACT_ATOMS: atom_id res chain seq x y z
N VAL A 1 -56.80 -44.97 42.26
CA VAL A 1 -56.77 -43.51 41.92
C VAL A 1 -55.35 -43.03 41.84
N LYS A 2 -54.43 -43.25 42.81
CA LYS A 2 -53.10 -42.73 42.85
C LYS A 2 -52.18 -43.27 41.66
N GLN A 3 -52.38 -44.51 41.20
CA GLN A 3 -51.60 -45.14 40.13
C GLN A 3 -51.93 -44.51 38.75
N ARG A 4 -53.18 -44.26 38.46
CA ARG A 4 -53.66 -43.61 37.23
C ARG A 4 -53.13 -42.15 37.10
N HIS A 5 -53.06 -41.43 38.22
CA HIS A 5 -52.53 -40.07 38.25
C HIS A 5 -51.08 -40.01 37.96
N LYS A 6 -50.27 -40.94 38.48
CA LYS A 6 -48.84 -41.07 38.25
C LYS A 6 -48.49 -41.38 36.78
N THR A 7 -49.31 -42.27 36.15
CA THR A 7 -49.15 -42.62 34.72
C THR A 7 -49.50 -41.44 33.80
N ALA A 8 -50.55 -40.65 34.13
CA ALA A 8 -50.89 -39.47 33.35
C ALA A 8 -49.85 -38.36 33.41
N ILE A 9 -49.27 -38.12 34.59
CA ILE A 9 -48.17 -37.16 34.77
C ILE A 9 -46.92 -37.60 33.97
N GLN A 10 -46.58 -38.89 34.03
CA GLN A 10 -45.44 -39.45 33.35
C GLN A 10 -45.60 -39.34 31.83
N SER A 11 -46.77 -39.63 31.27
CA SER A 11 -47.07 -39.46 29.83
C SER A 11 -46.98 -38.01 29.40
N LYS A 12 -47.43 -37.04 30.20
CA LYS A 12 -47.30 -35.63 29.91
C LYS A 12 -45.86 -35.15 29.90
N VAL A 13 -45.08 -35.58 30.87
CA VAL A 13 -43.61 -35.27 30.92
C VAL A 13 -42.88 -35.83 29.72
N GLU A 14 -43.19 -37.06 29.29
CA GLU A 14 -42.60 -37.69 28.13
C GLU A 14 -42.95 -36.93 26.81
N GLN A 15 -44.19 -36.45 26.69
CA GLN A 15 -44.62 -35.60 25.55
C GLN A 15 -43.88 -34.26 25.53
N GLU A 16 -43.81 -33.57 26.67
CA GLU A 16 -43.08 -32.30 26.79
C GLU A 16 -41.58 -32.47 26.50
N LEU A 17 -40.97 -33.56 26.99
CA LEU A 17 -39.57 -33.89 26.71
C LEU A 17 -39.34 -34.16 25.21
N SER A 18 -40.28 -34.83 24.54
CA SER A 18 -40.22 -35.09 23.10
C SER A 18 -40.31 -33.80 22.29
N ALA A 19 -41.25 -32.91 22.65
CA ALA A 19 -41.40 -31.60 22.02
C ALA A 19 -40.15 -30.74 22.21
N LEU A 20 -39.59 -30.68 23.42
CA LEU A 20 -38.35 -29.94 23.70
C LEU A 20 -37.16 -30.45 22.92
N LYS A 21 -37.04 -31.81 22.76
CA LYS A 21 -35.98 -32.40 21.91
C LYS A 21 -36.11 -31.98 20.44
N GLN A 22 -37.35 -31.87 19.93
CA GLN A 22 -37.61 -31.41 18.58
C GLN A 22 -37.23 -29.94 18.41
N GLU A 23 -37.60 -29.07 19.35
CA GLU A 23 -37.22 -27.65 19.34
C GLU A 23 -35.72 -27.47 19.39
N VAL A 24 -35.01 -28.19 20.27
CA VAL A 24 -33.54 -28.16 20.35
C VAL A 24 -32.90 -28.62 19.03
N SER A 25 -33.48 -29.62 18.37
CA SER A 25 -33.00 -30.09 17.06
C SER A 25 -33.16 -29.01 15.97
N GLU A 26 -34.30 -28.33 15.96
CA GLU A 26 -34.60 -27.27 15.01
C GLU A 26 -33.71 -26.03 15.24
N LEU A 27 -33.55 -25.63 16.52
CA LEU A 27 -32.59 -24.56 16.87
C LEU A 27 -31.16 -24.84 16.46
N LYS A 28 -30.69 -26.10 16.58
CA LYS A 28 -29.37 -26.50 16.11
C LYS A 28 -29.23 -26.35 14.59
N LYS A 29 -30.28 -26.69 13.82
CA LYS A 29 -30.29 -26.50 12.36
C LYS A 29 -30.23 -25.01 12.00
N GLN A 30 -31.04 -24.19 12.66
CA GLN A 30 -31.05 -22.74 12.45
C GLN A 30 -29.67 -22.12 12.78
N LEU A 31 -29.05 -22.56 13.88
CA LEU A 31 -27.74 -22.10 14.27
C LEU A 31 -26.67 -22.45 13.21
N ALA A 32 -26.73 -23.65 12.61
CA ALA A 32 -25.84 -24.05 11.54
C ALA A 32 -26.02 -23.19 10.27
N ILE A 33 -27.26 -22.88 9.91
CA ILE A 33 -27.57 -21.99 8.76
C ILE A 33 -27.04 -20.57 9.01
N ILE A 34 -27.29 -20.02 10.20
CA ILE A 34 -26.78 -18.69 10.58
C ILE A 34 -25.25 -18.69 10.56
N GLY A 35 -24.59 -19.73 11.07
CA GLY A 35 -23.14 -19.86 11.03
C GLY A 35 -22.57 -19.87 9.61
N SER A 36 -23.26 -20.53 8.67
CA SER A 36 -22.89 -20.49 7.24
C SER A 36 -23.06 -19.08 6.66
N GLN A 37 -24.21 -18.45 6.89
CA GLN A 37 -24.50 -17.09 6.40
C GLN A 37 -23.51 -16.05 6.93
N VAL A 38 -23.14 -16.13 8.21
CA VAL A 38 -22.12 -15.25 8.81
C VAL A 38 -20.76 -15.45 8.13
N LYS A 39 -20.40 -16.70 7.80
CA LYS A 39 -19.18 -17.01 7.07
C LYS A 39 -19.19 -16.44 5.65
N ASP A 40 -20.32 -16.53 4.96
CA ASP A 40 -20.49 -16.00 3.61
C ASP A 40 -20.44 -14.47 3.61
N ILE A 41 -21.11 -13.80 4.55
CA ILE A 41 -21.05 -12.35 4.73
C ILE A 41 -19.63 -11.90 5.06
N HIS A 42 -18.93 -12.63 5.92
CA HIS A 42 -17.54 -12.33 6.25
C HIS A 42 -16.64 -12.44 5.02
N ASN A 43 -16.81 -13.47 4.21
CA ASN A 43 -16.04 -13.66 2.96
C ASN A 43 -16.36 -12.56 1.93
N ILE A 44 -17.63 -12.19 1.76
CA ILE A 44 -18.05 -11.09 0.87
C ILE A 44 -17.48 -9.76 1.36
N ALA A 45 -17.51 -9.50 2.69
CA ALA A 45 -16.94 -8.29 3.27
C ALA A 45 -15.42 -8.21 3.07
N LEU A 46 -14.70 -9.33 3.22
CA LEU A 46 -13.27 -9.41 2.93
C LEU A 46 -12.97 -9.21 1.44
N ASP A 47 -13.77 -9.78 0.56
CA ASP A 47 -13.59 -9.65 -0.90
C ASP A 47 -13.91 -8.23 -1.40
N SER A 48 -14.93 -7.59 -0.83
CA SER A 48 -15.25 -6.18 -1.12
C SER A 48 -14.20 -5.19 -0.59
N GLN A 49 -13.41 -5.58 0.40
CA GLN A 49 -12.27 -4.81 0.92
C GLN A 49 -10.96 -5.11 0.20
N ARG A 50 -10.91 -6.14 -0.66
CA ARG A 50 -9.75 -6.36 -1.51
C ARG A 50 -9.61 -5.17 -2.46
N PRO A 51 -8.49 -4.46 -2.42
CA PRO A 51 -8.25 -3.39 -3.38
C PRO A 51 -8.42 -3.95 -4.79
N GLN A 52 -9.11 -3.21 -5.63
CA GLN A 52 -9.23 -3.55 -7.05
C GLN A 52 -7.81 -3.49 -7.66
N HIS A 53 -7.15 -4.63 -7.75
CA HIS A 53 -5.83 -4.74 -8.33
C HIS A 53 -5.96 -4.76 -9.85
N LYS A 54 -5.35 -3.81 -10.52
CA LYS A 54 -5.17 -3.83 -11.96
C LYS A 54 -3.76 -4.33 -12.25
N THR A 55 -3.65 -5.48 -12.88
CA THR A 55 -2.37 -5.93 -13.44
C THR A 55 -2.06 -5.12 -14.69
N LEU A 56 -0.85 -4.58 -14.75
CA LEU A 56 -0.32 -3.87 -15.91
C LEU A 56 0.60 -4.79 -16.70
N THR A 57 1.00 -4.37 -17.88
CA THR A 57 2.05 -5.04 -18.63
C THR A 57 3.41 -4.83 -17.98
N THR A 58 4.39 -5.67 -18.31
CA THR A 58 5.78 -5.54 -17.85
C THR A 58 6.31 -4.12 -18.05
N GLN A 59 6.96 -3.57 -17.02
CA GLN A 59 7.50 -2.22 -17.01
C GLN A 59 9.03 -2.27 -17.06
N GLU A 60 9.59 -1.73 -18.12
CA GLU A 60 11.01 -1.40 -18.20
C GLU A 60 11.26 -0.04 -17.55
N ASN A 61 12.49 0.21 -17.13
CA ASN A 61 12.90 1.50 -16.59
C ASN A 61 12.05 2.00 -15.40
N PHE A 62 11.43 1.05 -14.67
CA PHE A 62 10.56 1.36 -13.53
C PHE A 62 11.28 2.06 -12.39
N ASP A 63 12.60 1.89 -12.30
CA ASP A 63 13.50 2.49 -11.31
C ASP A 63 14.34 3.67 -11.87
N GLY A 64 14.03 4.12 -13.10
CA GLY A 64 14.73 5.23 -13.74
C GLY A 64 16.19 4.91 -14.01
N ASP A 65 16.53 3.68 -14.40
CA ASP A 65 17.90 3.18 -14.59
C ASP A 65 18.76 3.34 -13.32
N GLY A 66 18.14 3.20 -12.15
CA GLY A 66 18.79 3.36 -10.85
C GLY A 66 19.00 4.82 -10.41
N ALA A 67 18.54 5.80 -11.19
CA ALA A 67 18.69 7.24 -10.88
C ALA A 67 17.66 7.79 -9.88
N LEU A 68 16.67 6.98 -9.50
CA LEU A 68 15.63 7.38 -8.56
C LEU A 68 16.00 7.06 -7.11
N ALA A 69 15.40 7.79 -6.18
CA ALA A 69 15.52 7.48 -4.76
C ALA A 69 14.98 6.09 -4.47
N ASN A 70 15.81 5.24 -3.88
CA ASN A 70 15.46 3.87 -3.57
C ASN A 70 15.92 3.45 -2.17
N LEU A 71 15.33 2.38 -1.65
CA LEU A 71 15.70 1.67 -0.43
C LEU A 71 15.67 0.17 -0.68
N GLY A 72 16.40 -0.57 0.15
CA GLY A 72 16.49 -2.03 0.08
C GLY A 72 17.61 -2.49 -0.85
N GLU A 73 17.72 -3.79 -0.98
CA GLU A 73 18.78 -4.42 -1.78
C GLU A 73 18.48 -4.29 -3.28
N ALA A 74 19.54 -3.97 -4.05
CA ALA A 74 19.43 -3.86 -5.52
C ALA A 74 18.99 -5.18 -6.17
N THR A 75 19.34 -6.31 -5.53
CA THR A 75 19.03 -7.68 -5.98
C THR A 75 17.71 -8.24 -5.46
N ALA A 76 16.91 -7.41 -4.77
CA ALA A 76 15.60 -7.86 -4.27
C ALA A 76 14.70 -8.31 -5.44
N GLY A 77 14.15 -9.51 -5.34
CA GLY A 77 13.29 -10.10 -6.38
C GLY A 77 11.89 -9.47 -6.48
N LEU A 78 11.55 -8.55 -5.59
CA LEU A 78 10.30 -7.79 -5.60
C LEU A 78 10.59 -6.30 -5.54
N ALA A 79 9.72 -5.48 -6.17
CA ALA A 79 9.78 -4.03 -6.02
C ALA A 79 8.42 -3.42 -5.71
N ILE A 80 8.46 -2.30 -4.99
CA ILE A 80 7.37 -1.35 -4.83
C ILE A 80 7.84 -0.03 -5.44
N VAL A 81 7.10 0.51 -6.40
CA VAL A 81 7.29 1.85 -6.96
C VAL A 81 6.15 2.72 -6.46
N GLU A 82 6.45 3.67 -5.60
CA GLU A 82 5.48 4.65 -5.10
C GLU A 82 5.44 5.87 -6.01
N PHE A 83 4.25 6.34 -6.35
CA PHE A 83 3.99 7.65 -6.94
C PHE A 83 3.36 8.53 -5.87
N SER A 84 4.06 9.59 -5.50
CA SER A 84 3.76 10.37 -4.28
C SER A 84 3.70 11.87 -4.54
N ASP A 85 3.03 12.56 -3.63
CA ASP A 85 2.84 14.01 -3.63
C ASP A 85 3.01 14.53 -2.19
N TYR A 86 3.95 15.43 -1.98
CA TYR A 86 4.30 15.97 -0.66
C TYR A 86 3.19 16.82 -0.01
N GLN A 87 2.23 17.30 -0.79
CA GLN A 87 1.09 18.06 -0.28
C GLN A 87 -0.17 17.20 -0.10
N CYS A 88 -0.12 15.91 -0.48
CA CYS A 88 -1.25 14.99 -0.39
C CYS A 88 -1.41 14.41 1.03
N PRO A 89 -2.56 14.62 1.71
CA PRO A 89 -2.78 14.09 3.06
C PRO A 89 -2.84 12.56 3.10
N TYR A 90 -3.22 11.91 2.00
CA TYR A 90 -3.22 10.46 1.90
C TYR A 90 -1.81 9.88 1.79
N CYS A 91 -0.87 10.60 1.12
CA CYS A 91 0.54 10.21 1.11
C CYS A 91 1.13 10.29 2.51
N LYS A 92 0.87 11.39 3.24
CA LYS A 92 1.28 11.50 4.64
C LYS A 92 0.71 10.36 5.50
N ARG A 93 -0.57 10.05 5.37
CA ARG A 93 -1.19 8.94 6.10
C ARG A 93 -0.48 7.60 5.80
N TYR A 94 -0.18 7.31 4.54
CA TYR A 94 0.56 6.11 4.16
C TYR A 94 1.93 6.05 4.84
N ILE A 95 2.69 7.15 4.82
CA ILE A 95 3.99 7.24 5.50
C ILE A 95 3.85 6.92 6.99
N ASP A 96 2.88 7.53 7.67
CA ASP A 96 2.72 7.40 9.12
C ASP A 96 2.23 6.02 9.57
N THR A 97 1.42 5.34 8.75
CA THR A 97 0.72 4.12 9.19
C THR A 97 1.26 2.83 8.58
N THR A 98 1.77 2.89 7.35
CA THR A 98 2.08 1.70 6.53
C THR A 98 3.55 1.59 6.19
N PHE A 99 4.18 2.67 5.72
CA PHE A 99 5.56 2.65 5.20
C PHE A 99 6.57 2.12 6.21
N THR A 100 6.51 2.57 7.48
CA THR A 100 7.46 2.12 8.52
C THR A 100 7.40 0.60 8.71
N LYS A 101 6.20 0.00 8.68
CA LYS A 101 6.03 -1.46 8.80
C LYS A 101 6.57 -2.18 7.56
N LEU A 102 6.33 -1.65 6.37
CA LEU A 102 6.87 -2.19 5.11
C LEU A 102 8.40 -2.13 5.11
N LYS A 103 8.96 -0.99 5.54
CA LYS A 103 10.40 -0.82 5.66
C LYS A 103 11.01 -1.89 6.55
N THR A 104 10.50 -2.06 7.77
CA THR A 104 11.05 -3.01 8.75
C THR A 104 10.89 -4.47 8.34
N ASN A 105 9.76 -4.84 7.72
CA ASN A 105 9.43 -6.26 7.48
C ASN A 105 9.82 -6.78 6.10
N PHE A 106 10.00 -5.89 5.11
CA PHE A 106 10.30 -6.26 3.73
C PHE A 106 11.55 -5.59 3.19
N ILE A 107 11.68 -4.27 3.30
CA ILE A 107 12.77 -3.50 2.68
C ILE A 107 14.09 -3.77 3.42
N ASP A 108 14.14 -3.57 4.74
CA ASP A 108 15.33 -3.80 5.58
C ASP A 108 15.69 -5.29 5.69
N LYS A 109 14.82 -6.18 5.21
CA LYS A 109 15.07 -7.63 5.11
C LYS A 109 15.57 -8.05 3.72
N GLY A 110 15.82 -7.11 2.82
CA GLY A 110 16.29 -7.39 1.47
C GLY A 110 15.27 -8.07 0.55
N LYS A 111 13.99 -8.14 0.96
CA LYS A 111 12.94 -8.81 0.18
C LYS A 111 12.36 -7.93 -0.92
N VAL A 112 12.37 -6.62 -0.71
CA VAL A 112 11.72 -5.63 -1.57
C VAL A 112 12.65 -4.44 -1.80
N LYS A 113 12.84 -4.07 -3.07
CA LYS A 113 13.37 -2.77 -3.49
C LYS A 113 12.23 -1.76 -3.51
N TYR A 114 12.40 -0.64 -2.82
CA TYR A 114 11.40 0.42 -2.77
C TYR A 114 11.90 1.64 -3.54
N ILE A 115 11.12 2.15 -4.47
CA ILE A 115 11.47 3.26 -5.35
C ILE A 115 10.44 4.37 -5.16
N ALA A 116 10.91 5.61 -5.01
CA ALA A 116 10.06 6.78 -4.94
C ALA A 116 10.07 7.52 -6.28
N ARG A 117 8.88 7.79 -6.84
CA ARG A 117 8.64 8.64 -7.99
C ARG A 117 7.73 9.80 -7.62
N ASP A 118 7.92 10.93 -8.25
CA ASP A 118 7.15 12.12 -8.00
C ASP A 118 5.86 12.14 -8.83
N PHE A 119 4.74 12.46 -8.19
CA PHE A 119 3.47 12.66 -8.88
C PHE A 119 2.69 13.82 -8.26
N PRO A 120 3.26 15.05 -8.28
CA PRO A 120 2.58 16.24 -7.79
C PRO A 120 1.30 16.49 -8.56
N LEU A 121 0.18 16.55 -7.84
CA LEU A 121 -1.15 16.78 -8.43
C LEU A 121 -1.30 18.27 -8.78
N ALA A 122 -1.90 18.56 -9.93
CA ALA A 122 -1.97 19.91 -10.48
C ALA A 122 -2.63 20.96 -9.55
N PHE A 123 -3.52 20.53 -8.64
CA PHE A 123 -4.17 21.40 -7.67
C PHE A 123 -3.36 21.61 -6.37
N HIS A 124 -2.25 20.89 -6.19
CA HIS A 124 -1.32 21.03 -5.08
C HIS A 124 -0.17 21.97 -5.46
N LYS A 125 -0.35 23.27 -5.19
CA LYS A 125 0.54 24.33 -5.70
C LYS A 125 2.00 24.19 -5.26
N GLN A 126 2.26 23.62 -4.06
CA GLN A 126 3.62 23.50 -3.50
C GLN A 126 4.25 22.12 -3.76
N ALA A 127 3.48 21.15 -4.24
CA ALA A 127 3.95 19.76 -4.36
C ALA A 127 5.11 19.62 -5.35
N LYS A 128 5.08 20.38 -6.46
CA LYS A 128 6.14 20.35 -7.49
C LYS A 128 7.46 20.90 -6.95
N GLY A 129 7.44 22.05 -6.26
CA GLY A 129 8.63 22.61 -5.61
C GLY A 129 9.21 21.67 -4.54
N ALA A 130 8.33 21.02 -3.75
CA ALA A 130 8.76 20.03 -2.78
C ALA A 130 9.43 18.80 -3.43
N ALA A 131 8.91 18.33 -4.57
CA ALA A 131 9.51 17.26 -5.36
C ALA A 131 10.90 17.66 -5.88
N VAL A 132 11.05 18.87 -6.41
CA VAL A 132 12.35 19.41 -6.84
C VAL A 132 13.33 19.45 -5.66
N ALA A 133 12.92 19.98 -4.49
CA ALA A 133 13.77 20.03 -3.30
C ALA A 133 14.23 18.63 -2.83
N ALA A 134 13.34 17.64 -2.87
CA ALA A 134 13.67 16.25 -2.55
C ALA A 134 14.68 15.66 -3.55
N ASN A 135 14.52 15.91 -4.85
CA ASN A 135 15.46 15.46 -5.87
C ASN A 135 16.82 16.18 -5.76
N CYS A 136 16.84 17.46 -5.38
CA CYS A 136 18.10 18.17 -5.10
C CYS A 136 18.85 17.58 -3.90
N SER A 137 18.13 17.17 -2.86
CA SER A 137 18.75 16.47 -1.73
C SER A 137 19.22 15.06 -2.09
N LEU A 138 18.59 14.40 -3.08
CA LEU A 138 19.03 13.10 -3.59
C LEU A 138 20.46 13.17 -4.15
N GLN A 139 20.81 14.24 -4.87
CA GLN A 139 22.16 14.45 -5.43
C GLN A 139 23.24 14.53 -4.35
N GLN A 140 22.86 14.79 -3.11
CA GLN A 140 23.73 14.86 -1.95
C GLN A 140 23.49 13.71 -0.95
N GLY A 141 22.79 12.64 -1.37
CA GLY A 141 22.56 11.44 -0.55
C GLY A 141 21.52 11.62 0.59
N ALA A 142 20.78 12.72 0.61
CA ALA A 142 19.87 13.08 1.71
C ALA A 142 18.36 13.06 1.35
N TYR A 143 17.99 12.31 0.32
CA TYR A 143 16.59 12.24 -0.12
C TYR A 143 15.63 11.82 1.00
N TRP A 144 15.91 10.72 1.69
CA TRP A 144 14.99 10.16 2.68
C TRP A 144 14.80 11.06 3.90
N PRO A 145 15.86 11.66 4.49
CA PRO A 145 15.71 12.68 5.52
C PRO A 145 14.96 13.93 5.04
N MET A 146 15.20 14.39 3.81
CA MET A 146 14.47 15.52 3.24
C MET A 146 12.99 15.17 3.05
N ARG A 147 12.70 14.00 2.49
CA ARG A 147 11.33 13.51 2.32
C ARG A 147 10.55 13.48 3.65
N GLU A 148 11.17 12.99 4.70
CA GLU A 148 10.55 12.96 6.04
C GLU A 148 10.21 14.37 6.52
N ARG A 149 11.11 15.34 6.36
CA ARG A 149 10.88 16.73 6.73
C ARG A 149 9.76 17.37 5.95
N LEU A 150 9.72 17.17 4.64
CA LEU A 150 8.66 17.71 3.77
C LEU A 150 7.28 17.16 4.16
N PHE A 151 7.14 15.86 4.40
CA PHE A 151 5.88 15.29 4.87
C PHE A 151 5.50 15.73 6.28
N ASN A 152 6.45 15.89 7.19
CA ASN A 152 6.16 16.35 8.56
C ASN A 152 5.75 17.82 8.59
N ASN A 153 6.13 18.62 7.58
CA ASN A 153 5.83 20.03 7.47
C ASN A 153 4.98 20.37 6.24
N MET A 154 4.12 19.46 5.79
CA MET A 154 3.37 19.60 4.53
C MET A 154 2.51 20.87 4.42
N ARG A 155 2.16 21.51 5.55
CA ARG A 155 1.41 22.78 5.58
C ARG A 155 2.30 24.01 5.39
N GLN A 156 3.61 23.85 5.47
CA GLN A 156 4.63 24.89 5.38
C GLN A 156 5.52 24.73 4.14
N LEU A 157 5.12 23.87 3.19
CA LEU A 157 5.89 23.65 1.96
C LEU A 157 6.11 24.96 1.23
N GLY A 158 7.35 25.23 0.85
CA GLY A 158 7.81 26.42 0.17
C GLY A 158 9.31 26.63 0.39
N ASP A 159 9.87 27.64 -0.26
CA ASP A 159 11.33 27.85 -0.34
C ASP A 159 12.00 27.97 1.03
N GLU A 160 11.35 28.62 2.00
CA GLU A 160 11.86 28.77 3.37
C GLU A 160 12.04 27.39 4.03
N LEU A 161 11.04 26.48 3.91
CA LEU A 161 11.15 25.13 4.44
C LEU A 161 12.22 24.32 3.70
N TYR A 162 12.33 24.47 2.39
CA TYR A 162 13.31 23.69 1.60
C TYR A 162 14.74 24.07 1.99
N GLN A 163 15.02 25.37 2.10
CA GLN A 163 16.33 25.88 2.50
C GLN A 163 16.67 25.51 3.95
N SER A 164 15.78 25.79 4.90
CA SER A 164 16.01 25.44 6.31
C SER A 164 16.16 23.94 6.54
N SER A 165 15.46 23.11 5.74
CA SER A 165 15.62 21.67 5.79
C SER A 165 16.98 21.22 5.24
N ALA A 166 17.44 21.81 4.14
CA ALA A 166 18.77 21.54 3.56
C ALA A 166 19.90 21.93 4.53
N GLU A 167 19.82 23.10 5.17
CA GLU A 167 20.75 23.54 6.20
C GLU A 167 20.83 22.56 7.38
N GLN A 168 19.66 22.16 7.91
CA GLN A 168 19.60 21.22 9.04
C GLN A 168 20.07 19.81 8.67
N LEU A 169 20.05 19.45 7.37
CA LEU A 169 20.62 18.21 6.85
C LEU A 169 22.10 18.36 6.48
N SER A 170 22.70 19.53 6.74
CA SER A 170 24.11 19.85 6.44
C SER A 170 24.47 19.66 4.97
N LEU A 171 23.53 19.98 4.07
CA LEU A 171 23.79 19.95 2.63
C LEU A 171 24.68 21.12 2.18
N ASP A 172 25.38 20.96 1.08
CA ASP A 172 26.03 22.07 0.38
C ASP A 172 24.94 23.00 -0.16
N MET A 173 24.81 24.18 0.47
CA MET A 173 23.75 25.14 0.17
C MET A 173 23.90 25.79 -1.20
N ASP A 174 25.14 26.00 -1.70
CA ASP A 174 25.39 26.53 -3.03
C ASP A 174 24.97 25.53 -4.10
N GLN A 175 25.30 24.25 -3.89
CA GLN A 175 24.86 23.16 -4.78
C GLN A 175 23.34 23.00 -4.73
N PHE A 176 22.76 23.06 -3.54
CA PHE A 176 21.30 22.91 -3.37
C PHE A 176 20.53 24.05 -4.05
N ALA A 177 20.97 25.30 -3.85
CA ALA A 177 20.34 26.46 -4.49
C ALA A 177 20.42 26.40 -6.02
N LYS A 178 21.58 26.08 -6.59
CA LYS A 178 21.73 25.86 -8.03
C LYS A 178 20.85 24.75 -8.58
N CYS A 179 20.69 23.68 -7.79
CA CYS A 179 19.83 22.54 -8.17
C CYS A 179 18.36 22.93 -8.20
N LEU A 180 17.89 23.74 -7.26
CA LEU A 180 16.49 24.21 -7.23
C LEU A 180 16.11 25.00 -8.50
N GLU A 181 17.08 25.64 -9.16
CA GLU A 181 16.92 26.41 -10.40
C GLU A 181 17.20 25.56 -11.66
N ASP A 182 17.66 24.33 -11.52
CA ASP A 182 18.01 23.48 -12.66
C ASP A 182 16.75 22.90 -13.33
N GLU A 183 16.48 23.36 -14.54
CA GLU A 183 15.35 22.86 -15.35
C GLU A 183 15.37 21.36 -15.59
N LYS A 184 16.54 20.69 -15.50
CA LYS A 184 16.65 19.25 -15.66
C LYS A 184 16.01 18.50 -14.49
N VAL A 185 16.08 19.04 -13.28
CA VAL A 185 15.45 18.45 -12.10
C VAL A 185 13.95 18.60 -12.20
N LEU A 186 13.46 19.75 -12.64
CA LEU A 186 12.03 19.94 -12.92
C LEU A 186 11.56 19.00 -14.03
N ALA A 187 12.32 18.86 -15.10
CA ALA A 187 12.00 17.94 -16.20
C ALA A 187 11.90 16.49 -15.74
N LYS A 188 12.73 16.07 -14.77
CA LYS A 188 12.64 14.73 -14.15
C LYS A 188 11.32 14.53 -13.43
N VAL A 189 10.86 15.52 -12.65
CA VAL A 189 9.53 15.48 -11.99
C VAL A 189 8.43 15.36 -13.04
N GLU A 190 8.49 16.11 -14.14
CA GLU A 190 7.51 16.03 -15.23
C GLU A 190 7.54 14.68 -15.96
N GLN A 191 8.70 14.07 -16.09
CA GLN A 191 8.85 12.71 -16.64
C GLN A 191 8.14 11.68 -15.74
N ASP A 192 8.28 11.79 -14.42
CA ASP A 192 7.60 10.91 -13.47
C ASP A 192 6.07 11.07 -13.55
N ILE A 193 5.57 12.30 -13.66
CA ILE A 193 4.14 12.57 -13.87
C ILE A 193 3.66 11.94 -15.19
N THR A 194 4.42 12.11 -16.26
CA THR A 194 4.10 11.56 -17.58
C THR A 194 4.08 10.04 -17.54
N TYR A 195 5.10 9.44 -16.95
CA TYR A 195 5.19 7.99 -16.78
C TYR A 195 4.03 7.45 -15.96
N GLY A 196 3.76 7.98 -14.77
CA GLY A 196 2.62 7.54 -13.95
C GLY A 196 1.27 7.72 -14.67
N SER A 197 1.10 8.83 -15.40
CA SER A 197 -0.11 9.09 -16.18
C SER A 197 -0.32 8.09 -17.30
N SER A 198 0.74 7.65 -17.98
CA SER A 198 0.69 6.61 -19.03
C SER A 198 0.23 5.25 -18.49
N LEU A 199 0.52 4.96 -17.21
CA LEU A 199 0.09 3.77 -16.50
C LEU A 199 -1.37 3.85 -15.98
N GLY A 200 -2.02 4.99 -16.18
CA GLY A 200 -3.39 5.24 -15.73
C GLY A 200 -3.49 5.75 -14.29
N ILE A 201 -2.37 6.16 -13.66
CA ILE A 201 -2.39 6.80 -12.35
C ILE A 201 -3.07 8.16 -12.47
N ARG A 202 -3.98 8.46 -11.54
CA ARG A 202 -4.78 9.71 -11.50
C ARG A 202 -4.80 10.35 -10.11
N GLY A 203 -4.14 9.72 -9.13
CA GLY A 203 -4.12 10.20 -7.74
C GLY A 203 -3.01 9.58 -6.94
N THR A 204 -2.75 10.12 -5.76
CA THR A 204 -1.66 9.72 -4.87
C THR A 204 -2.15 9.37 -3.47
N PRO A 205 -1.46 8.49 -2.76
CA PRO A 205 -0.37 7.66 -3.28
C PRO A 205 -0.89 6.57 -4.22
N SER A 206 -0.07 6.16 -5.20
CA SER A 206 -0.31 4.98 -6.03
C SER A 206 0.97 4.16 -6.11
N PHE A 207 0.83 2.85 -6.27
CA PHE A 207 1.96 1.93 -6.17
C PHE A 207 1.92 0.89 -7.30
N LEU A 208 3.08 0.63 -7.89
CA LEU A 208 3.30 -0.57 -8.68
C LEU A 208 4.02 -1.60 -7.81
N ILE A 209 3.51 -2.82 -7.76
CA ILE A 209 4.10 -3.89 -6.97
C ILE A 209 4.26 -5.11 -7.88
N GLY A 210 5.47 -5.62 -8.03
CA GLY A 210 5.74 -6.74 -8.92
C GLY A 210 7.06 -7.45 -8.65
N LYS A 211 7.30 -8.53 -9.39
CA LYS A 211 8.59 -9.21 -9.43
C LYS A 211 9.56 -8.42 -10.29
N VAL A 212 10.83 -8.50 -9.94
CA VAL A 212 11.93 -7.89 -10.71
C VAL A 212 12.77 -8.99 -11.33
N GLU A 213 12.87 -8.98 -12.65
CA GLU A 213 13.72 -9.88 -13.44
C GLU A 213 14.36 -9.11 -14.58
N ASP A 214 15.65 -9.30 -14.78
CA ASP A 214 16.43 -8.66 -15.85
C ASP A 214 16.23 -7.14 -15.96
N GLY A 215 16.14 -6.45 -14.81
CA GLY A 215 15.90 -5.01 -14.76
C GLY A 215 14.50 -4.56 -15.15
N ARG A 216 13.54 -5.48 -15.23
CA ARG A 216 12.12 -5.20 -15.54
C ARG A 216 11.22 -5.53 -14.37
N LEU A 217 10.18 -4.74 -14.19
CA LEU A 217 9.09 -5.03 -13.25
C LEU A 217 8.01 -5.82 -13.99
N LEU A 218 7.87 -7.11 -13.65
CA LEU A 218 7.01 -8.03 -14.38
C LEU A 218 5.56 -7.89 -13.95
N ASN A 219 4.68 -7.61 -14.91
CA ASN A 219 3.21 -7.58 -14.76
C ASN A 219 2.76 -7.00 -13.41
N PRO A 220 3.19 -5.77 -13.08
CA PRO A 220 2.96 -5.24 -11.75
C PRO A 220 1.48 -5.01 -11.47
N THR A 221 1.11 -5.20 -10.22
CA THR A 221 -0.18 -4.80 -9.68
C THR A 221 -0.17 -3.31 -9.37
N LEU A 222 -1.11 -2.57 -9.95
CA LEU A 222 -1.38 -1.18 -9.57
C LEU A 222 -2.28 -1.15 -8.34
N LEU A 223 -1.76 -0.66 -7.22
CA LEU A 223 -2.48 -0.45 -5.97
C LEU A 223 -2.69 1.04 -5.75
N VAL A 224 -3.93 1.49 -5.56
CA VAL A 224 -4.26 2.92 -5.45
C VAL A 224 -4.67 3.28 -4.03
N GLY A 225 -4.19 4.43 -3.56
CA GLY A 225 -4.54 5.01 -2.26
C GLY A 225 -3.68 4.53 -1.10
N ALA A 226 -3.86 5.18 0.06
CA ALA A 226 -3.14 4.85 1.30
C ALA A 226 -3.71 3.57 1.93
N GLN A 227 -3.38 2.43 1.33
CA GLN A 227 -3.82 1.11 1.76
C GLN A 227 -3.12 0.67 3.06
N SER A 228 -3.71 -0.30 3.75
CA SER A 228 -3.16 -0.84 4.98
C SER A 228 -1.89 -1.67 4.75
N TYR A 229 -1.11 -1.84 5.80
CA TYR A 229 0.06 -2.74 5.75
C TYR A 229 -0.32 -4.16 5.35
N GLU A 230 -1.45 -4.65 5.85
CA GLU A 230 -1.96 -6.00 5.59
C GLU A 230 -2.24 -6.21 4.10
N THR A 231 -2.77 -5.17 3.42
CA THR A 231 -2.99 -5.18 1.97
C THR A 231 -1.68 -5.35 1.20
N PHE A 232 -0.67 -4.54 1.53
CA PHE A 232 0.65 -4.66 0.90
C PHE A 232 1.30 -6.01 1.19
N ALA A 233 1.24 -6.47 2.44
CA ALA A 233 1.82 -7.75 2.84
C ALA A 233 1.16 -8.92 2.11
N ALA A 234 -0.15 -8.89 1.89
CA ALA A 234 -0.87 -9.90 1.12
C ALA A 234 -0.36 -9.97 -0.32
N VAL A 235 -0.28 -8.83 -1.02
CA VAL A 235 0.23 -8.75 -2.40
C VAL A 235 1.68 -9.23 -2.50
N LEU A 236 2.55 -8.77 -1.59
CA LEU A 236 3.96 -9.15 -1.60
C LEU A 236 4.16 -10.64 -1.32
N ASN A 237 3.39 -11.22 -0.39
CA ASN A 237 3.48 -12.64 -0.08
C ASN A 237 2.93 -13.51 -1.23
N GLU A 238 1.86 -13.08 -1.89
CA GLU A 238 1.32 -13.74 -3.06
C GLU A 238 2.35 -13.77 -4.20
N LEU A 239 2.96 -12.61 -4.52
CA LEU A 239 4.02 -12.51 -5.52
C LEU A 239 5.24 -13.37 -5.17
N ALA A 240 5.65 -13.42 -3.90
CA ALA A 240 6.77 -14.23 -3.46
C ALA A 240 6.50 -15.74 -3.59
N ALA A 241 5.25 -16.17 -3.40
CA ALA A 241 4.85 -17.58 -3.48
C ALA A 241 4.58 -18.05 -4.92
N ALA A 242 4.23 -17.13 -5.83
CA ALA A 242 3.96 -17.49 -7.22
C ALA A 242 5.23 -17.95 -7.94
N PRO A 243 5.22 -19.07 -8.70
CA PRO A 243 6.36 -19.46 -9.53
C PRO A 243 6.64 -18.35 -10.57
N VAL A 244 7.90 -18.26 -10.96
CA VAL A 244 8.28 -17.41 -12.08
C VAL A 244 7.55 -17.92 -13.33
N GLN A 245 6.67 -17.13 -13.91
CA GLN A 245 6.10 -17.46 -15.21
C GLN A 245 7.16 -17.10 -16.25
N GLU A 246 7.79 -18.11 -16.83
CA GLU A 246 8.61 -17.90 -18.03
C GLU A 246 7.73 -17.19 -19.05
N ALA A 247 8.21 -16.03 -19.53
CA ALA A 247 7.57 -15.33 -20.62
C ALA A 247 7.54 -16.29 -21.82
N GLY A 248 6.36 -16.79 -22.17
CA GLY A 248 6.22 -17.63 -23.35
C GLY A 248 6.72 -16.86 -24.58
N GLU A 249 7.58 -17.54 -25.35
CA GLU A 249 8.09 -17.12 -26.65
C GLU A 249 6.97 -16.73 -27.60
#